data_aa82c4c9927bf78efd63f2a92987999b
#
_entry.id   aa82c4c9927bf78efd63f2a92987999b
#
_cell.length_a   1.000
_cell.length_b   1.000
_cell.length_c   1.000
_cell.angle_alpha   90.00
_cell.angle_beta   90.00
_cell.angle_gamma   90.00
#
_symmetry.space_group_name_H-M   'P 1'
#
loop_
_entity.id
_entity.type
_entity.pdbx_description
1 polymer ?
#
loop_
_entity_poly.entity_id
_entity_poly.type
_entity_poly.pdbx_seq_one_letter_code
_entity_poly.pdbx_strand_id
1 'polypeptide(L)'
;MRHVIGLLSIAFLASCGNTASNKIVPQAIDVSGKVTADTGLIIAEAKPVKIPLDSFFIEIDTNFHTNKLIIPSNLTATILFTEKEDQVVTRDGRTAPAKKHHDMTSYMPLNGSSEHGWLYIGHETNYGDDVLGDGGGATMFEVKLEDGEWKVVSDFNNVDFSPVRGTARNCGGSIAPNGMIYTCEETVPQNNRASYIGGKGHRDTSDVGSLKFHQNFGFIVEVDPTTMKATQKMIQMGRYYHEDLEFMDDRKTVYLSDDYEPAIFYKFVADVADDYSQGQLYAYKQSKDGTAGDWLEMPMDTASLLNPRDIAIDKGATMLMRHEWFARVGNKIYIAETGHDSTDWTERVAQGGVPAKHLRDDHYKGAGVYTDYYGRVLVFDTETNKMSVHLEGGVASDGKNVLSNPDCISTVNLAGTDYLIIQEDINGNDYGRVSATAYKKNHWYNELYFLDLSIENPTVDDAVLFAITPMGAEFTGGLFTPDGKSLFLNIQHPFYGNGKPYNRAMTVVITGW
;
A
#
# COMPACT_ATOMS: atom_id res chain seq x y z
N MET A 1 0.68 63.04 23.83
CA MET A 1 -0.26 63.64 22.87
C MET A 1 -0.82 62.45 22.08
N ARG A 2 -1.92 61.87 22.47
CA ARG A 2 -3.34 62.12 22.14
C ARG A 2 -3.58 62.32 20.64
N HIS A 3 -4.18 61.28 19.95
CA HIS A 3 -5.50 61.27 19.30
C HIS A 3 -5.60 59.93 18.53
N VAL A 4 -6.44 58.99 18.75
CA VAL A 4 -7.90 58.78 18.88
C VAL A 4 -8.72 59.04 17.59
N ILE A 5 -9.50 57.97 17.21
CA ILE A 5 -10.74 57.88 16.41
C ILE A 5 -10.51 57.77 14.88
N GLY A 6 -11.13 56.83 14.16
CA GLY A 6 -12.53 56.50 14.08
C GLY A 6 -12.90 55.29 13.23
N LEU A 7 -13.88 54.55 13.70
CA LEU A 7 -14.69 53.60 12.97
C LEU A 7 -15.46 54.25 11.80
N LEU A 8 -15.54 53.55 10.67
CA LEU A 8 -16.69 53.75 9.78
C LEU A 8 -17.19 52.40 9.25
N SER A 9 -18.33 51.99 9.77
CA SER A 9 -19.18 50.95 9.22
C SER A 9 -19.94 51.53 8.04
N ILE A 10 -19.94 50.83 6.90
CA ILE A 10 -20.91 51.08 5.83
C ILE A 10 -21.61 49.77 5.52
N ALA A 11 -22.88 49.73 5.93
CA ALA A 11 -23.84 48.75 5.46
C ALA A 11 -24.38 49.22 4.10
N PHE A 12 -24.47 48.30 3.13
CA PHE A 12 -25.35 48.49 1.96
C PHE A 12 -26.33 47.34 1.88
N LEU A 13 -27.59 47.76 1.85
CA LEU A 13 -28.79 46.97 1.72
C LEU A 13 -29.08 46.65 0.24
N ALA A 14 -29.43 45.42 0.01
CA ALA A 14 -30.46 44.87 -0.88
C ALA A 14 -30.73 45.49 -2.26
N SER A 15 -30.67 44.62 -3.28
CA SER A 15 -31.72 44.61 -4.31
C SER A 15 -31.89 43.20 -4.86
N CYS A 16 -33.12 42.71 -4.82
CA CYS A 16 -33.59 41.45 -5.39
C CYS A 16 -33.48 41.44 -6.92
N GLY A 17 -33.03 40.33 -7.48
CA GLY A 17 -33.15 40.01 -8.88
C GLY A 17 -33.23 38.49 -9.05
N ASN A 18 -34.45 37.94 -9.09
CA ASN A 18 -34.76 36.58 -9.44
C ASN A 18 -34.38 36.30 -10.90
N THR A 19 -33.45 35.36 -11.14
CA THR A 19 -33.49 34.52 -12.34
C THR A 19 -33.17 33.11 -11.90
N ALA A 20 -34.20 32.26 -11.95
CA ALA A 20 -34.11 30.84 -11.70
C ALA A 20 -33.29 30.19 -12.82
N SER A 21 -32.12 29.73 -12.52
CA SER A 21 -31.38 28.74 -13.30
C SER A 21 -31.53 27.39 -12.57
N ASN A 22 -32.35 26.51 -13.16
CA ASN A 22 -32.49 25.13 -12.73
C ASN A 22 -31.15 24.40 -12.93
N LYS A 23 -30.33 24.39 -11.91
CA LYS A 23 -29.29 23.36 -11.76
C LYS A 23 -29.98 22.15 -11.12
N ILE A 24 -30.17 21.11 -11.91
CA ILE A 24 -30.47 19.77 -11.39
C ILE A 24 -29.18 19.33 -10.69
N VAL A 25 -29.12 19.52 -9.39
CA VAL A 25 -28.18 18.84 -8.51
C VAL A 25 -28.74 17.43 -8.38
N PRO A 26 -28.01 16.35 -8.64
CA PRO A 26 -28.45 15.03 -8.27
C PRO A 26 -28.59 15.06 -6.74
N GLN A 27 -29.80 14.97 -6.24
CA GLN A 27 -30.03 14.71 -4.83
C GLN A 27 -29.51 13.30 -4.58
N ALA A 28 -28.45 13.19 -3.77
CA ALA A 28 -28.20 11.97 -3.04
C ALA A 28 -29.51 11.63 -2.31
N ILE A 29 -30.12 10.52 -2.63
CA ILE A 29 -31.28 10.03 -1.92
C ILE A 29 -30.74 9.55 -0.58
N ASP A 30 -30.86 10.41 0.45
CA ASP A 30 -30.65 10.00 1.83
C ASP A 30 -31.79 9.08 2.22
N VAL A 31 -31.54 7.77 2.23
CA VAL A 31 -32.49 6.74 2.67
C VAL A 31 -32.45 6.52 4.18
N SER A 32 -31.79 7.35 4.97
CA SER A 32 -31.77 7.27 6.43
C SER A 32 -32.92 8.05 7.12
N GLY A 33 -33.96 8.41 6.37
CA GLY A 33 -35.05 9.25 6.84
C GLY A 33 -35.90 8.62 7.93
N LYS A 34 -35.64 8.95 9.19
CA LYS A 34 -36.67 8.93 10.25
C LYS A 34 -37.64 10.10 10.01
N VAL A 35 -38.72 9.85 9.31
CA VAL A 35 -39.87 10.75 9.33
C VAL A 35 -40.79 10.27 10.44
N THR A 36 -40.76 10.90 11.58
CA THR A 36 -41.84 10.80 12.58
C THR A 36 -43.00 11.65 12.12
N ALA A 37 -43.87 11.10 11.31
CA ALA A 37 -45.20 11.66 11.17
C ALA A 37 -46.06 11.18 12.36
N ASP A 38 -46.88 12.04 12.89
CA ASP A 38 -47.81 11.84 14.03
C ASP A 38 -48.90 10.80 13.74
N THR A 39 -48.69 9.88 12.81
CA THR A 39 -49.63 8.87 12.33
C THR A 39 -49.29 7.45 12.77
N GLY A 40 -48.24 7.25 13.57
CA GLY A 40 -47.89 5.91 14.08
C GLY A 40 -47.42 4.92 13.00
N LEU A 41 -47.10 5.36 11.79
CA LEU A 41 -46.60 4.49 10.73
C LEU A 41 -45.08 4.30 10.95
N ILE A 42 -44.66 3.11 11.33
CA ILE A 42 -43.25 2.71 11.33
C ILE A 42 -42.89 2.41 9.88
N ILE A 43 -42.20 3.33 9.22
CA ILE A 43 -41.57 3.05 7.93
C ILE A 43 -40.33 2.20 8.22
N ALA A 44 -40.33 0.93 7.79
CA ALA A 44 -39.15 0.08 7.86
C ALA A 44 -37.99 0.75 7.12
N GLU A 45 -36.83 0.84 7.74
CA GLU A 45 -35.62 1.29 7.05
C GLU A 45 -35.42 0.45 5.80
N ALA A 46 -35.43 1.07 4.62
CA ALA A 46 -35.05 0.40 3.40
C ALA A 46 -33.59 0.03 3.51
N LYS A 47 -33.27 -1.26 3.46
CA LYS A 47 -31.88 -1.70 3.33
C LYS A 47 -31.32 -1.09 2.05
N PRO A 48 -30.09 -0.54 2.05
CA PRO A 48 -29.47 -0.09 0.83
C PRO A 48 -29.48 -1.22 -0.20
N VAL A 49 -29.90 -0.93 -1.40
CA VAL A 49 -29.86 -1.90 -2.51
C VAL A 49 -28.38 -2.04 -2.88
N LYS A 50 -27.78 -3.19 -2.62
CA LYS A 50 -26.43 -3.50 -3.11
C LYS A 50 -26.46 -3.55 -4.64
N ILE A 51 -25.56 -2.81 -5.27
CA ILE A 51 -25.30 -2.95 -6.68
C ILE A 51 -24.26 -4.08 -6.82
N PRO A 52 -24.59 -5.17 -7.52
CA PRO A 52 -23.66 -6.28 -7.66
C PRO A 52 -22.39 -5.87 -8.41
N LEU A 53 -21.27 -6.50 -8.10
CA LEU A 53 -19.96 -6.18 -8.70
C LEU A 53 -19.94 -6.40 -10.23
N ASP A 54 -20.73 -7.35 -10.74
CA ASP A 54 -20.94 -7.61 -12.18
C ASP A 54 -21.58 -6.45 -12.94
N SER A 55 -22.12 -5.46 -12.22
CA SER A 55 -22.59 -4.20 -12.82
C SER A 55 -21.44 -3.24 -13.17
N PHE A 56 -20.26 -3.44 -12.62
CA PHE A 56 -19.07 -2.61 -12.85
C PHE A 56 -18.13 -3.24 -13.87
N PHE A 57 -17.91 -4.54 -13.76
CA PHE A 57 -17.06 -5.27 -14.70
C PHE A 57 -17.48 -6.73 -14.87
N ILE A 58 -17.02 -7.34 -15.96
CA ILE A 58 -17.27 -8.75 -16.27
C ILE A 58 -16.12 -9.56 -15.72
N GLU A 59 -16.39 -10.51 -14.82
CA GLU A 59 -15.39 -11.42 -14.27
C GLU A 59 -14.61 -12.15 -15.37
N ILE A 60 -13.31 -12.34 -15.16
CA ILE A 60 -12.44 -13.03 -16.09
C ILE A 60 -12.51 -14.55 -15.85
N ASP A 61 -12.56 -15.34 -16.94
CA ASP A 61 -12.43 -16.79 -16.84
C ASP A 61 -10.96 -17.17 -16.58
N THR A 62 -10.72 -17.82 -15.45
CA THR A 62 -9.42 -18.01 -14.80
C THR A 62 -8.41 -18.89 -15.51
N ASN A 63 -8.81 -19.66 -16.48
CA ASN A 63 -7.90 -20.60 -17.16
C ASN A 63 -7.03 -19.96 -18.25
N PHE A 64 -7.03 -18.63 -18.30
CA PHE A 64 -6.40 -17.89 -19.37
C PHE A 64 -5.29 -17.00 -18.85
N HIS A 65 -4.05 -17.42 -19.02
CA HIS A 65 -2.86 -16.61 -18.75
C HIS A 65 -1.99 -16.51 -20.00
N THR A 66 -1.39 -15.34 -20.19
CA THR A 66 -0.58 -15.04 -21.38
C THR A 66 0.62 -14.17 -21.03
N ASN A 67 1.36 -13.77 -22.04
CA ASN A 67 2.41 -12.76 -21.93
C ASN A 67 1.87 -11.31 -22.02
N LYS A 68 0.59 -11.10 -21.78
CA LYS A 68 -0.11 -9.78 -21.82
C LYS A 68 -0.91 -9.58 -20.57
N LEU A 69 -1.18 -8.32 -20.25
CA LEU A 69 -2.19 -7.94 -19.27
C LEU A 69 -3.57 -8.41 -19.73
N ILE A 70 -4.31 -9.07 -18.86
CA ILE A 70 -5.71 -9.43 -19.06
C ILE A 70 -6.56 -8.66 -18.06
N ILE A 71 -7.58 -7.98 -18.54
CA ILE A 71 -8.56 -7.23 -17.76
C ILE A 71 -9.97 -7.51 -18.31
N PRO A 72 -11.04 -7.20 -17.58
CA PRO A 72 -12.42 -7.31 -18.05
C PRO A 72 -12.63 -6.66 -19.43
N SER A 73 -13.35 -7.34 -20.30
CA SER A 73 -13.51 -6.94 -21.71
C SER A 73 -14.30 -5.64 -21.92
N ASN A 74 -15.02 -5.19 -20.90
CA ASN A 74 -15.74 -3.90 -20.91
C ASN A 74 -14.88 -2.72 -20.46
N LEU A 75 -13.66 -2.95 -19.96
CA LEU A 75 -12.75 -1.92 -19.48
C LEU A 75 -11.59 -1.67 -20.44
N THR A 76 -10.90 -0.57 -20.25
CA THR A 76 -9.75 -0.16 -21.07
C THR A 76 -8.55 0.13 -20.18
N ALA A 77 -7.36 -0.37 -20.54
CA ALA A 77 -6.10 -0.03 -19.90
C ALA A 77 -5.26 0.89 -20.79
N THR A 78 -4.77 2.00 -20.21
CA THR A 78 -3.87 2.94 -20.87
C THR A 78 -2.53 2.95 -20.11
N ILE A 79 -1.41 2.79 -20.82
CA ILE A 79 -0.06 2.87 -20.24
C ILE A 79 0.30 4.34 -20.05
N LEU A 80 0.72 4.70 -18.84
CA LEU A 80 1.12 6.06 -18.47
C LEU A 80 2.63 6.24 -18.33
N PHE A 81 3.33 5.20 -17.82
CA PHE A 81 4.76 5.29 -17.51
C PHE A 81 5.42 3.91 -17.67
N THR A 82 6.59 3.86 -18.32
CA THR A 82 7.25 2.59 -18.70
C THR A 82 8.75 2.62 -18.42
N GLU A 83 9.24 1.61 -17.72
CA GLU A 83 10.66 1.35 -17.47
C GLU A 83 11.48 1.45 -18.76
N LYS A 84 12.59 2.22 -18.74
CA LYS A 84 13.56 2.40 -19.84
C LYS A 84 13.01 3.01 -21.14
N GLU A 85 11.71 3.13 -21.31
CA GLU A 85 11.14 3.78 -22.50
C GLU A 85 10.92 5.27 -22.25
N ASP A 86 10.44 5.63 -21.05
CA ASP A 86 10.29 7.04 -20.67
C ASP A 86 11.58 7.63 -20.10
N GLN A 87 11.72 8.95 -20.23
CA GLN A 87 12.85 9.72 -19.74
C GLN A 87 12.45 10.48 -18.48
N VAL A 88 13.17 10.23 -17.39
CA VAL A 88 12.98 10.92 -16.11
C VAL A 88 13.97 12.07 -15.99
N VAL A 89 13.46 13.25 -15.63
CA VAL A 89 14.21 14.49 -15.53
C VAL A 89 14.57 14.77 -14.07
N THR A 90 15.83 15.02 -13.80
CA THR A 90 16.29 15.48 -12.49
C THR A 90 16.13 16.99 -12.36
N ARG A 91 16.12 17.50 -11.13
CA ARG A 91 15.96 18.93 -10.85
C ARG A 91 17.03 19.81 -11.51
N ASP A 92 18.25 19.29 -11.75
CA ASP A 92 19.33 19.98 -12.45
C ASP A 92 19.28 19.83 -13.98
N GLY A 93 18.18 19.25 -14.50
CA GLY A 93 17.89 19.12 -15.92
C GLY A 93 18.59 17.95 -16.62
N ARG A 94 19.28 17.06 -15.88
CA ARG A 94 19.78 15.81 -16.47
C ARG A 94 18.63 14.84 -16.67
N THR A 95 18.78 13.93 -17.62
CA THR A 95 17.77 12.91 -17.91
C THR A 95 18.40 11.52 -17.91
N ALA A 96 17.61 10.53 -17.52
CA ALA A 96 17.94 9.12 -17.67
C ALA A 96 16.65 8.31 -17.90
N PRO A 97 16.78 7.09 -18.47
CA PRO A 97 15.63 6.19 -18.62
C PRO A 97 14.99 5.86 -17.26
N ALA A 98 13.66 5.75 -17.26
CA ALA A 98 12.87 5.39 -16.07
C ALA A 98 13.40 4.11 -15.42
N LYS A 99 13.42 4.11 -14.09
CA LYS A 99 13.80 2.94 -13.26
C LYS A 99 12.77 1.83 -13.42
N LYS A 100 13.17 0.63 -13.04
CA LYS A 100 12.34 -0.56 -12.98
C LYS A 100 11.62 -0.69 -11.63
N HIS A 101 10.83 -1.75 -11.46
CA HIS A 101 10.12 -2.12 -10.25
C HIS A 101 9.26 -0.94 -9.76
N HIS A 102 8.23 -0.61 -10.55
CA HIS A 102 7.19 0.31 -10.12
C HIS A 102 6.39 -0.38 -9.03
N ASP A 103 6.25 0.28 -7.89
CA ASP A 103 5.61 -0.29 -6.72
C ASP A 103 4.56 0.67 -6.15
N MET A 104 4.81 1.34 -5.02
CA MET A 104 3.88 2.31 -4.47
C MET A 104 3.33 3.24 -5.53
N THR A 105 1.99 3.36 -5.57
CA THR A 105 1.31 4.43 -6.30
C THR A 105 0.56 5.32 -5.31
N SER A 106 0.75 6.63 -5.41
CA SER A 106 -0.11 7.58 -4.72
C SER A 106 -0.65 8.60 -5.71
N TYR A 107 -1.95 8.87 -5.62
CA TYR A 107 -2.61 9.92 -6.39
C TYR A 107 -2.90 11.12 -5.49
N MET A 108 -2.39 12.26 -5.88
CA MET A 108 -2.59 13.54 -5.17
C MET A 108 -3.48 14.44 -6.01
N PRO A 109 -4.79 14.52 -5.69
CA PRO A 109 -5.75 15.27 -6.48
C PRO A 109 -5.43 16.78 -6.44
N LEU A 110 -5.33 17.42 -7.58
CA LEU A 110 -5.24 18.87 -7.67
C LEU A 110 -6.62 19.49 -7.43
N ASN A 111 -6.72 20.33 -6.41
CA ASN A 111 -7.96 20.98 -5.98
C ASN A 111 -9.10 19.98 -5.68
N GLY A 112 -8.77 18.77 -5.21
CA GLY A 112 -9.74 17.71 -4.91
C GLY A 112 -10.33 17.02 -6.15
N SER A 113 -9.71 17.15 -7.31
CA SER A 113 -10.19 16.56 -8.56
C SER A 113 -9.89 15.06 -8.61
N SER A 114 -10.89 14.26 -9.05
CA SER A 114 -10.69 12.85 -9.41
C SER A 114 -10.15 12.65 -10.83
N GLU A 115 -10.04 13.75 -11.61
CA GLU A 115 -9.67 13.72 -13.02
C GLU A 115 -8.35 14.46 -13.32
N HIS A 116 -7.71 15.02 -12.28
CA HIS A 116 -6.48 15.79 -12.42
C HIS A 116 -5.67 15.76 -11.12
N GLY A 117 -4.44 15.28 -11.18
CA GLY A 117 -3.59 15.15 -10.01
C GLY A 117 -2.17 14.76 -10.35
N TRP A 118 -1.35 14.61 -9.31
CA TRP A 118 -0.01 14.06 -9.40
C TRP A 118 -0.01 12.59 -9.03
N LEU A 119 0.74 11.79 -9.77
CA LEU A 119 1.12 10.44 -9.38
C LEU A 119 2.54 10.45 -8.80
N TYR A 120 2.71 9.72 -7.71
CA TYR A 120 3.99 9.30 -7.15
C TYR A 120 4.12 7.80 -7.39
N ILE A 121 5.24 7.37 -7.99
CA ILE A 121 5.56 5.97 -8.25
C ILE A 121 6.87 5.65 -7.53
N GLY A 122 6.82 4.76 -6.53
CA GLY A 122 7.97 4.20 -5.86
C GLY A 122 8.73 3.22 -6.76
N HIS A 123 10.03 3.04 -6.50
CA HIS A 123 10.86 2.07 -7.22
C HIS A 123 11.51 1.11 -6.24
N GLU A 124 10.98 -0.10 -6.15
CA GLU A 124 11.52 -1.16 -5.31
C GLU A 124 12.76 -1.80 -5.94
N THR A 125 13.86 -1.08 -6.01
CA THR A 125 15.10 -1.58 -6.61
C THR A 125 16.32 -1.33 -5.73
N ASN A 126 17.31 -2.22 -5.84
CA ASN A 126 18.61 -2.09 -5.16
C ASN A 126 19.69 -1.44 -6.04
N TYR A 127 19.37 -1.05 -7.28
CA TYR A 127 20.35 -0.57 -8.24
C TYR A 127 20.20 0.94 -8.47
N GLY A 128 21.22 1.68 -8.06
CA GLY A 128 21.32 3.10 -8.36
C GLY A 128 21.66 3.38 -9.82
N ASP A 129 21.41 4.62 -10.21
CA ASP A 129 21.76 5.21 -11.51
C ASP A 129 22.66 6.43 -11.33
N ASP A 130 23.57 6.68 -12.27
CA ASP A 130 24.51 7.82 -12.19
C ASP A 130 23.81 9.19 -12.27
N VAL A 131 22.59 9.23 -12.79
CA VAL A 131 21.80 10.45 -12.98
C VAL A 131 20.67 10.52 -11.95
N LEU A 132 19.86 9.46 -11.87
CA LEU A 132 18.69 9.41 -10.96
C LEU A 132 19.08 9.10 -9.50
N GLY A 133 20.32 8.68 -9.26
CA GLY A 133 20.81 8.31 -7.93
C GLY A 133 20.19 7.01 -7.41
N ASP A 134 20.43 6.72 -6.16
CA ASP A 134 19.78 5.76 -5.26
C ASP A 134 19.50 4.34 -5.76
N GLY A 135 19.49 3.40 -4.81
CA GLY A 135 19.07 2.02 -5.07
C GLY A 135 17.55 1.81 -5.08
N GLY A 136 16.79 2.82 -4.71
CA GLY A 136 15.33 2.89 -4.80
C GLY A 136 14.92 4.13 -5.57
N GLY A 137 14.25 5.04 -4.86
CA GLY A 137 13.83 6.33 -5.40
C GLY A 137 12.37 6.32 -5.83
N ALA A 138 11.95 7.42 -6.44
CA ALA A 138 10.61 7.57 -6.95
C ALA A 138 10.56 8.54 -8.13
N THR A 139 9.50 8.44 -8.92
CA THR A 139 9.17 9.35 -10.01
C THR A 139 7.81 9.98 -9.76
N MET A 140 7.70 11.30 -9.99
CA MET A 140 6.43 12.03 -9.90
C MET A 140 6.10 12.68 -11.23
N PHE A 141 4.82 12.61 -11.61
CA PHE A 141 4.32 13.26 -12.83
C PHE A 141 2.85 13.60 -12.72
N GLU A 142 2.43 14.63 -13.43
CA GLU A 142 1.06 15.12 -13.45
C GLU A 142 0.24 14.38 -14.51
N VAL A 143 -0.95 13.94 -14.12
CA VAL A 143 -1.90 13.23 -14.99
C VAL A 143 -3.24 13.93 -15.00
N LYS A 144 -3.90 13.87 -16.15
CA LYS A 144 -5.20 14.49 -16.36
C LYS A 144 -6.09 13.66 -17.27
N LEU A 145 -7.36 13.55 -16.93
CA LEU A 145 -8.38 12.97 -17.80
C LEU A 145 -8.86 14.02 -18.80
N GLU A 146 -8.59 13.81 -20.08
CA GLU A 146 -8.99 14.69 -21.17
C GLU A 146 -9.69 13.87 -22.26
N ASP A 147 -10.89 14.29 -22.64
CA ASP A 147 -11.70 13.62 -23.67
C ASP A 147 -11.95 12.12 -23.40
N GLY A 148 -12.01 11.74 -22.11
CA GLY A 148 -12.22 10.36 -21.68
C GLY A 148 -10.94 9.51 -21.63
N GLU A 149 -9.78 10.08 -21.87
CA GLU A 149 -8.47 9.41 -21.80
C GLU A 149 -7.55 10.08 -20.79
N TRP A 150 -6.88 9.29 -19.96
CA TRP A 150 -5.82 9.78 -19.07
C TRP A 150 -4.56 10.09 -19.86
N LYS A 151 -4.00 11.27 -19.60
CA LYS A 151 -2.75 11.74 -20.24
C LYS A 151 -1.76 12.20 -19.18
N VAL A 152 -0.49 11.96 -19.43
CA VAL A 152 0.62 12.60 -18.71
C VAL A 152 0.78 14.01 -19.28
N VAL A 153 0.71 15.03 -18.42
CA VAL A 153 0.70 16.45 -18.82
C VAL A 153 1.91 17.22 -18.28
N SER A 154 2.86 16.55 -17.66
CA SER A 154 4.14 17.09 -17.22
C SER A 154 5.31 16.23 -17.67
N ASP A 155 6.54 16.65 -17.37
CA ASP A 155 7.71 15.77 -17.39
C ASP A 155 7.58 14.70 -16.29
N PHE A 156 8.26 13.56 -16.48
CA PHE A 156 8.51 12.59 -15.42
C PHE A 156 9.65 13.10 -14.54
N ASN A 157 9.36 13.51 -13.31
CA ASN A 157 10.29 14.15 -12.41
C ASN A 157 10.90 13.15 -11.43
N ASN A 158 12.22 13.13 -11.30
CA ASN A 158 12.90 12.37 -10.26
C ASN A 158 12.69 13.01 -8.90
N VAL A 159 12.25 12.23 -7.91
CA VAL A 159 12.24 12.66 -6.51
C VAL A 159 13.67 12.66 -5.96
N ASP A 160 14.08 13.75 -5.34
CA ASP A 160 15.43 13.94 -4.82
C ASP A 160 15.58 13.37 -3.40
N PHE A 161 16.21 12.20 -3.28
CA PHE A 161 16.54 11.57 -1.99
C PHE A 161 17.94 11.94 -1.47
N SER A 162 18.67 12.84 -2.14
CA SER A 162 20.02 13.25 -1.70
C SER A 162 20.05 13.89 -0.30
N PRO A 163 19.01 14.64 0.17
CA PRO A 163 19.02 15.20 1.52
C PRO A 163 19.12 14.14 2.63
N VAL A 164 18.58 12.94 2.39
CA VAL A 164 18.62 11.81 3.32
C VAL A 164 19.72 10.79 3.01
N ARG A 165 20.66 11.15 2.13
CA ARG A 165 21.79 10.32 1.69
C ARG A 165 21.33 9.05 0.96
N GLY A 166 20.26 9.18 0.19
CA GLY A 166 19.72 8.14 -0.65
C GLY A 166 18.72 7.21 0.03
N THR A 167 18.14 6.34 -0.77
CA THR A 167 17.14 5.35 -0.37
C THR A 167 17.37 4.03 -1.13
N ALA A 168 16.70 2.95 -0.73
CA ALA A 168 16.81 1.65 -1.40
C ALA A 168 15.50 0.85 -1.23
N ARG A 169 15.06 0.17 -2.30
CA ARG A 169 13.86 -0.66 -2.32
C ARG A 169 12.64 0.09 -1.74
N ASN A 170 12.21 1.14 -2.43
CA ASN A 170 11.01 1.87 -2.02
C ASN A 170 9.77 1.10 -2.46
N CYS A 171 9.26 0.29 -1.52
CA CYS A 171 8.04 -0.49 -1.68
C CYS A 171 6.80 0.37 -1.41
N GLY A 172 5.91 -0.07 -0.54
CA GLY A 172 4.70 0.60 -0.15
C GLY A 172 4.87 1.97 0.50
N GLY A 173 3.80 2.47 1.01
CA GLY A 173 3.75 3.77 1.67
C GLY A 173 2.42 4.48 1.52
N SER A 174 2.29 5.63 2.15
CA SER A 174 1.03 6.37 2.19
C SER A 174 1.24 7.88 2.20
N ILE A 175 0.17 8.63 1.89
CA ILE A 175 0.11 10.06 2.09
C ILE A 175 -0.45 10.32 3.49
N ALA A 176 0.33 10.99 4.32
CA ALA A 176 -0.09 11.34 5.67
C ALA A 176 -1.13 12.48 5.68
N PRO A 177 -1.89 12.63 6.78
CA PRO A 177 -2.85 13.73 6.95
C PRO A 177 -2.25 15.14 6.83
N ASN A 178 -0.93 15.30 7.01
CA ASN A 178 -0.20 16.55 6.79
C ASN A 178 0.15 16.81 5.31
N GLY A 179 -0.18 15.89 4.40
CA GLY A 179 0.07 15.99 2.97
C GLY A 179 1.47 15.57 2.51
N MET A 180 2.32 15.11 3.44
CA MET A 180 3.62 14.52 3.10
C MET A 180 3.44 13.07 2.64
N ILE A 181 4.31 12.62 1.75
CA ILE A 181 4.39 11.22 1.32
C ILE A 181 5.38 10.50 2.24
N TYR A 182 5.01 9.31 2.68
CA TYR A 182 5.89 8.41 3.42
C TYR A 182 6.07 7.15 2.60
N THR A 183 7.32 6.83 2.26
CA THR A 183 7.70 5.64 1.47
C THR A 183 8.60 4.72 2.28
N CYS A 184 8.38 3.44 2.17
CA CYS A 184 9.01 2.40 2.96
C CYS A 184 10.28 1.86 2.29
N GLU A 185 11.36 1.65 3.06
CA GLU A 185 12.56 0.96 2.58
C GLU A 185 12.52 -0.52 3.00
N GLU A 186 12.13 -1.41 2.11
CA GLU A 186 12.10 -2.86 2.35
C GLU A 186 13.51 -3.45 2.23
N THR A 187 14.45 -2.97 3.02
CA THR A 187 15.82 -3.52 3.04
C THR A 187 16.58 -3.17 4.31
N VAL A 188 17.27 -4.15 4.89
CA VAL A 188 18.13 -3.97 6.08
C VAL A 188 19.56 -4.41 5.75
N PRO A 189 20.35 -3.58 5.04
CA PRO A 189 21.72 -3.91 4.66
C PRO A 189 22.60 -4.17 5.88
N GLN A 190 23.39 -5.25 5.83
CA GLN A 190 24.30 -5.63 6.93
C GLN A 190 25.71 -5.02 6.80
N ASN A 191 26.02 -4.43 5.65
CA ASN A 191 27.32 -3.79 5.37
C ASN A 191 27.21 -2.85 4.17
N ASN A 192 28.26 -2.05 3.90
CA ASN A 192 28.33 -1.06 2.83
C ASN A 192 28.58 -1.66 1.42
N ARG A 193 28.19 -2.89 1.14
CA ARG A 193 28.33 -3.47 -0.20
C ARG A 193 27.31 -2.85 -1.15
N ALA A 194 27.76 -2.41 -2.32
CA ALA A 194 26.93 -1.73 -3.30
C ALA A 194 25.69 -2.53 -3.75
N SER A 195 25.78 -3.86 -3.72
CA SER A 195 24.64 -4.75 -4.06
C SER A 195 23.45 -4.66 -3.11
N TYR A 196 23.64 -4.11 -1.92
CA TYR A 196 22.55 -3.98 -0.93
C TYR A 196 21.95 -2.57 -0.87
N ILE A 197 22.72 -1.55 -1.21
CA ILE A 197 22.33 -0.15 -0.99
C ILE A 197 22.47 0.69 -2.26
N GLY A 198 22.32 0.05 -3.39
CA GLY A 198 22.39 0.67 -4.68
C GLY A 198 23.82 0.76 -5.22
N GLY A 199 23.99 0.50 -6.46
CA GLY A 199 25.27 0.44 -7.13
C GLY A 199 25.93 1.79 -7.32
N LYS A 200 25.89 2.31 -8.54
CA LYS A 200 26.57 3.55 -8.92
C LYS A 200 26.01 4.81 -8.25
N GLY A 201 24.73 4.81 -7.83
CA GLY A 201 24.09 5.95 -7.19
C GLY A 201 24.67 6.31 -5.82
N HIS A 202 25.22 5.32 -5.09
CA HIS A 202 25.80 5.51 -3.74
C HIS A 202 27.32 5.56 -3.78
N ARG A 203 27.90 6.61 -4.32
CA ARG A 203 29.35 6.77 -4.40
C ARG A 203 30.00 7.18 -3.09
N ASP A 204 29.29 7.95 -2.28
CA ASP A 204 29.75 8.34 -0.94
C ASP A 204 29.11 7.43 0.10
N THR A 205 29.90 6.52 0.67
CA THR A 205 29.52 5.58 1.72
C THR A 205 30.08 5.98 3.08
N SER A 206 30.38 7.27 3.28
CA SER A 206 30.78 7.80 4.58
C SER A 206 29.63 7.73 5.59
N ASP A 207 29.96 7.64 6.88
CA ASP A 207 28.97 7.56 7.96
C ASP A 207 27.99 8.75 7.92
N VAL A 208 26.75 8.53 8.31
CA VAL A 208 25.66 9.52 8.34
C VAL A 208 25.38 9.86 9.81
N GLY A 209 25.94 10.97 10.27
CA GLY A 209 25.89 11.32 11.70
C GLY A 209 26.57 10.23 12.55
N SER A 210 25.82 9.60 13.46
CA SER A 210 26.28 8.48 14.28
C SER A 210 26.08 7.11 13.63
N LEU A 211 25.40 7.03 12.49
CA LEU A 211 25.10 5.78 11.80
C LEU A 211 26.20 5.42 10.80
N LYS A 212 26.53 4.13 10.73
CA LYS A 212 27.29 3.62 9.57
C LYS A 212 26.43 3.79 8.31
N PHE A 213 27.03 3.96 7.15
CA PHE A 213 26.27 4.22 5.93
C PHE A 213 25.18 3.16 5.68
N HIS A 214 25.49 1.87 5.80
CA HIS A 214 24.52 0.80 5.65
C HIS A 214 23.38 0.83 6.69
N GLN A 215 23.60 1.44 7.85
CA GLN A 215 22.57 1.60 8.88
C GLN A 215 21.60 2.75 8.57
N ASN A 216 21.87 3.53 7.53
CA ASN A 216 20.98 4.60 7.07
C ASN A 216 19.82 4.09 6.19
N PHE A 217 19.68 2.78 6.00
CA PHE A 217 18.63 2.15 5.20
C PHE A 217 17.79 1.21 6.04
N GLY A 218 16.57 0.95 5.61
CA GLY A 218 15.56 0.17 6.34
C GLY A 218 14.68 1.04 7.23
N PHE A 219 14.36 2.24 6.75
CA PHE A 219 13.49 3.20 7.42
C PHE A 219 12.36 3.65 6.50
N ILE A 220 11.35 4.26 7.07
CA ILE A 220 10.39 5.06 6.33
C ILE A 220 11.02 6.42 6.01
N VAL A 221 10.78 6.93 4.81
CA VAL A 221 11.32 8.19 4.32
C VAL A 221 10.18 9.16 4.04
N GLU A 222 10.23 10.32 4.67
CA GLU A 222 9.30 11.42 4.41
C GLU A 222 9.73 12.20 3.18
N VAL A 223 8.77 12.48 2.29
CA VAL A 223 8.96 13.23 1.05
C VAL A 223 7.96 14.39 0.98
N ASP A 224 8.45 15.59 0.74
CA ASP A 224 7.61 16.74 0.43
C ASP A 224 7.24 16.73 -1.06
N PRO A 225 5.96 16.46 -1.41
CA PRO A 225 5.53 16.39 -2.80
C PRO A 225 5.60 17.74 -3.52
N THR A 226 5.57 18.87 -2.79
CA THR A 226 5.61 20.20 -3.40
C THR A 226 7.02 20.56 -3.91
N THR A 227 8.03 20.07 -3.22
CA THR A 227 9.44 20.25 -3.60
C THR A 227 10.02 19.03 -4.29
N MET A 228 9.29 17.90 -4.30
CA MET A 228 9.75 16.58 -4.80
C MET A 228 11.07 16.17 -4.16
N LYS A 229 11.17 16.32 -2.83
CA LYS A 229 12.38 16.02 -2.07
C LYS A 229 12.07 15.23 -0.80
N ALA A 230 12.95 14.28 -0.51
CA ALA A 230 12.99 13.68 0.81
C ALA A 230 13.44 14.73 1.85
N THR A 231 12.77 14.74 2.99
CA THR A 231 13.03 15.65 4.10
C THR A 231 13.80 14.97 5.22
N GLN A 232 13.41 13.74 5.59
CA GLN A 232 14.03 13.00 6.68
C GLN A 232 13.72 11.49 6.59
N LYS A 233 14.50 10.70 7.31
CA LYS A 233 14.19 9.29 7.62
C LYS A 233 13.61 9.18 9.02
N MET A 234 12.55 8.39 9.15
CA MET A 234 11.78 8.23 10.39
C MET A 234 12.46 7.23 11.33
N ILE A 235 13.62 7.58 11.87
CA ILE A 235 14.44 6.70 12.72
C ILE A 235 13.65 6.22 13.94
N GLN A 236 12.76 7.06 14.47
CA GLN A 236 11.94 6.74 15.65
C GLN A 236 10.91 5.62 15.38
N MET A 237 10.62 5.31 14.12
CA MET A 237 9.77 4.19 13.72
C MET A 237 10.53 2.86 13.64
N GLY A 238 11.86 2.86 13.93
CA GLY A 238 12.71 1.67 13.94
C GLY A 238 13.26 1.30 12.57
N ARG A 239 14.26 0.38 12.56
CA ARG A 239 14.95 -0.12 11.38
C ARG A 239 14.61 -1.58 11.15
N TYR A 240 13.81 -1.88 10.13
CA TYR A 240 13.44 -3.23 9.69
C TYR A 240 13.01 -3.21 8.22
N TYR A 241 12.45 -4.29 7.69
CA TYR A 241 11.95 -4.37 6.31
C TYR A 241 10.57 -3.72 6.27
N HIS A 242 10.57 -2.37 6.14
CA HIS A 242 9.33 -1.63 6.05
C HIS A 242 8.67 -1.88 4.72
N GLU A 243 7.42 -2.34 4.76
CA GLU A 243 6.65 -2.61 3.55
C GLU A 243 5.58 -1.53 3.36
N ASP A 244 4.72 -1.30 4.34
CA ASP A 244 3.66 -0.30 4.25
C ASP A 244 3.36 0.34 5.62
N LEU A 245 2.52 1.38 5.61
CA LEU A 245 2.07 2.09 6.81
C LEU A 245 0.66 2.66 6.66
N GLU A 246 -0.08 2.68 7.77
CA GLU A 246 -1.43 3.23 7.83
C GLU A 246 -1.54 4.32 8.90
N PHE A 247 -1.86 5.56 8.48
CA PHE A 247 -2.08 6.69 9.36
C PHE A 247 -3.51 6.71 9.89
N MET A 248 -3.67 6.93 11.20
CA MET A 248 -4.98 7.01 11.84
C MET A 248 -5.53 8.44 11.88
N ASP A 249 -6.85 8.57 12.03
CA ASP A 249 -7.56 9.84 12.03
C ASP A 249 -7.18 10.77 13.20
N ASP A 250 -6.57 10.22 14.27
CA ASP A 250 -6.03 11.01 15.38
C ASP A 250 -4.77 11.80 14.99
N ARG A 251 -4.24 11.57 13.77
CA ARG A 251 -3.06 12.22 13.20
C ARG A 251 -1.78 12.01 14.01
N LYS A 252 -1.74 10.98 14.84
CA LYS A 252 -0.63 10.60 15.71
C LYS A 252 -0.25 9.14 15.57
N THR A 253 -1.25 8.27 15.50
CA THR A 253 -1.05 6.83 15.44
C THR A 253 -0.75 6.38 14.02
N VAL A 254 0.30 5.59 13.87
CA VAL A 254 0.69 4.97 12.61
C VAL A 254 0.90 3.47 12.86
N TYR A 255 0.24 2.62 12.09
CA TYR A 255 0.54 1.20 12.07
C TYR A 255 1.56 0.91 10.99
N LEU A 256 2.42 -0.10 11.21
CA LEU A 256 3.63 -0.34 10.41
C LEU A 256 3.77 -1.83 10.14
N SER A 257 4.00 -2.21 8.90
CA SER A 257 4.26 -3.59 8.50
C SER A 257 5.76 -3.90 8.42
N ASP A 258 6.11 -5.18 8.48
CA ASP A 258 7.47 -5.72 8.45
C ASP A 258 7.48 -6.97 7.57
N ASP A 259 7.90 -6.86 6.31
CA ASP A 259 8.01 -8.01 5.42
C ASP A 259 9.23 -8.85 5.75
N TYR A 260 9.09 -9.71 6.76
CA TYR A 260 10.14 -10.64 7.17
C TYR A 260 9.58 -11.89 7.87
N GLU A 261 10.45 -12.87 8.10
CA GLU A 261 10.16 -14.11 8.85
C GLU A 261 11.05 -14.24 10.09
N PRO A 262 10.50 -14.05 11.28
CA PRO A 262 9.14 -13.61 11.60
C PRO A 262 8.96 -12.11 11.43
N ALA A 263 7.78 -11.73 10.95
CA ALA A 263 7.30 -10.36 10.94
C ALA A 263 6.85 -9.92 12.33
N ILE A 264 6.98 -8.64 12.64
CA ILE A 264 6.41 -8.02 13.83
C ILE A 264 5.47 -6.89 13.39
N PHE A 265 4.26 -6.90 13.91
CA PHE A 265 3.32 -5.80 13.70
C PHE A 265 3.63 -4.67 14.68
N TYR A 266 3.91 -3.47 14.15
CA TYR A 266 4.28 -2.32 14.96
C TYR A 266 3.20 -1.24 14.96
N LYS A 267 3.25 -0.40 15.99
CA LYS A 267 2.50 0.84 16.10
C LYS A 267 3.44 1.94 16.58
N PHE A 268 3.42 3.07 15.91
CA PHE A 268 4.08 4.29 16.36
C PHE A 268 3.03 5.31 16.80
N VAL A 269 3.29 6.03 17.89
CA VAL A 269 2.42 7.11 18.38
C VAL A 269 3.25 8.37 18.51
N ALA A 270 2.96 9.34 17.65
CA ALA A 270 3.64 10.63 17.63
C ALA A 270 3.32 11.47 18.88
N ASP A 271 4.29 12.21 19.38
CA ASP A 271 4.11 13.14 20.50
C ASP A 271 3.15 14.27 20.11
N VAL A 272 3.29 14.77 18.90
CA VAL A 272 2.50 15.90 18.35
C VAL A 272 1.79 15.44 17.08
N ALA A 273 0.51 15.82 16.92
CA ALA A 273 -0.23 15.51 15.71
C ALA A 273 0.47 16.11 14.47
N ASP A 274 0.53 15.30 13.38
CA ASP A 274 1.19 15.63 12.11
C ASP A 274 2.72 15.78 12.15
N ASP A 275 3.34 15.57 13.30
CA ASP A 275 4.80 15.54 13.43
C ASP A 275 5.23 14.12 13.88
N TYR A 276 5.57 13.29 12.92
CA TYR A 276 5.95 11.90 13.18
C TYR A 276 7.45 11.72 13.45
N SER A 277 8.19 12.82 13.61
CA SER A 277 9.64 12.78 13.86
C SER A 277 10.00 12.34 15.28
N GLN A 278 9.07 12.49 16.24
CA GLN A 278 9.22 12.10 17.64
C GLN A 278 7.98 11.38 18.13
N GLY A 279 8.17 10.35 18.95
CA GLY A 279 7.07 9.56 19.51
C GLY A 279 7.56 8.26 20.10
N GLN A 280 6.66 7.32 20.32
CA GLN A 280 6.92 6.03 20.95
C GLN A 280 6.56 4.88 20.00
N LEU A 281 7.48 3.95 19.78
CA LEU A 281 7.28 2.71 19.05
C LEU A 281 6.77 1.60 19.98
N TYR A 282 5.84 0.79 19.47
CA TYR A 282 5.27 -0.36 20.17
C TYR A 282 5.25 -1.58 19.25
N ALA A 283 5.43 -2.78 19.81
CA ALA A 283 5.28 -4.06 19.14
C ALA A 283 4.01 -4.78 19.63
N TYR A 284 3.28 -5.42 18.72
CA TYR A 284 2.04 -6.13 19.04
C TYR A 284 2.30 -7.46 19.77
N LYS A 285 1.47 -7.74 20.78
CA LYS A 285 1.45 -9.00 21.50
C LYS A 285 0.04 -9.54 21.64
N GLN A 286 -0.33 -10.51 20.81
CA GLN A 286 -1.60 -11.18 20.85
C GLN A 286 -1.76 -12.01 22.15
N SER A 287 -2.95 -12.00 22.74
CA SER A 287 -3.28 -12.93 23.83
C SER A 287 -3.20 -14.38 23.34
N LYS A 288 -2.93 -15.31 24.26
CA LYS A 288 -2.73 -16.73 23.93
C LYS A 288 -3.92 -17.36 23.20
N ASP A 289 -5.13 -16.93 23.51
CA ASP A 289 -6.38 -17.39 22.92
C ASP A 289 -6.81 -16.60 21.66
N GLY A 290 -6.06 -15.54 21.30
CA GLY A 290 -6.31 -14.71 20.13
C GLY A 290 -7.50 -13.76 20.27
N THR A 291 -8.05 -13.57 21.48
CA THR A 291 -9.27 -12.75 21.68
C THR A 291 -8.97 -11.24 21.67
N ALA A 292 -7.74 -10.85 21.98
CA ALA A 292 -7.27 -9.47 21.96
C ALA A 292 -5.74 -9.44 21.91
N GLY A 293 -5.15 -8.26 22.04
CA GLY A 293 -3.72 -8.09 22.20
C GLY A 293 -3.37 -6.83 22.96
N ASP A 294 -2.11 -6.74 23.34
CA ASP A 294 -1.51 -5.61 24.03
C ASP A 294 -0.36 -5.04 23.18
N TRP A 295 0.10 -3.85 23.56
CA TRP A 295 1.21 -3.18 22.92
C TRP A 295 2.41 -3.12 23.85
N LEU A 296 3.53 -3.71 23.43
CA LEU A 296 4.80 -3.71 24.15
C LEU A 296 5.56 -2.43 23.79
N GLU A 297 5.79 -1.57 24.75
CA GLU A 297 6.62 -0.37 24.58
C GLU A 297 8.06 -0.75 24.23
N MET A 298 8.57 -0.16 23.14
CA MET A 298 9.94 -0.41 22.65
C MET A 298 10.92 0.64 23.21
N PRO A 299 12.17 0.27 23.48
CA PRO A 299 13.20 1.26 23.82
C PRO A 299 13.48 2.19 22.63
N MET A 300 13.60 3.49 22.91
CA MET A 300 13.75 4.54 21.89
C MET A 300 15.18 5.04 21.70
N ASP A 301 16.17 4.38 22.31
CA ASP A 301 17.57 4.70 22.02
C ASP A 301 17.99 4.17 20.64
N THR A 302 18.99 4.83 20.03
CA THR A 302 19.42 4.52 18.66
C THR A 302 19.82 3.05 18.48
N ALA A 303 20.46 2.42 19.44
CA ALA A 303 20.91 1.03 19.32
C ALA A 303 19.71 0.07 19.26
N SER A 304 18.70 0.32 20.08
CA SER A 304 17.44 -0.43 20.09
C SER A 304 16.65 -0.23 18.80
N LEU A 305 16.55 1.00 18.31
CA LEU A 305 15.85 1.32 17.07
C LEU A 305 16.52 0.77 15.81
N LEU A 306 17.81 0.46 15.85
CA LEU A 306 18.52 -0.22 14.76
C LEU A 306 18.25 -1.74 14.71
N ASN A 307 17.69 -2.32 15.76
CA ASN A 307 17.38 -3.76 15.85
C ASN A 307 16.09 -4.04 16.64
N PRO A 308 14.96 -3.39 16.30
CA PRO A 308 13.74 -3.48 17.10
C PRO A 308 13.10 -4.87 17.05
N ARG A 309 13.26 -5.63 15.96
CA ARG A 309 12.66 -6.97 15.80
C ARG A 309 13.16 -7.94 16.87
N ASP A 310 14.47 -8.09 17.04
CA ASP A 310 15.02 -9.00 18.05
C ASP A 310 14.58 -8.60 19.48
N ILE A 311 14.54 -7.29 19.76
CA ILE A 311 14.07 -6.77 21.05
C ILE A 311 12.57 -7.06 21.25
N ALA A 312 11.74 -6.90 20.21
CA ALA A 312 10.32 -7.24 20.27
C ALA A 312 10.11 -8.73 20.57
N ILE A 313 10.85 -9.60 19.90
CA ILE A 313 10.82 -11.05 20.14
C ILE A 313 11.23 -11.38 21.56
N ASP A 314 12.32 -10.80 22.08
CA ASP A 314 12.76 -10.97 23.47
C ASP A 314 11.69 -10.54 24.49
N LYS A 315 10.91 -9.52 24.17
CA LYS A 315 9.77 -9.05 24.99
C LYS A 315 8.52 -9.94 24.84
N GLY A 316 8.54 -10.93 23.95
CA GLY A 316 7.42 -11.83 23.69
C GLY A 316 6.37 -11.26 22.74
N ALA A 317 6.78 -10.44 21.78
CA ALA A 317 5.91 -9.99 20.70
C ALA A 317 5.36 -11.17 19.89
N THR A 318 4.23 -10.93 19.23
CA THR A 318 3.65 -11.90 18.32
C THR A 318 4.42 -11.94 17.02
N MET A 319 4.84 -13.14 16.65
CA MET A 319 5.50 -13.44 15.39
C MET A 319 4.44 -13.77 14.33
N LEU A 320 4.53 -13.10 13.20
CA LEU A 320 3.68 -13.20 12.03
C LEU A 320 4.55 -13.57 10.82
N MET A 321 3.95 -13.79 9.65
CA MET A 321 4.66 -14.33 8.50
C MET A 321 4.53 -13.38 7.31
N ARG A 322 5.56 -12.55 7.07
CA ARG A 322 5.61 -11.61 5.96
C ARG A 322 4.38 -10.69 5.89
N HIS A 323 4.39 -9.65 6.71
CA HIS A 323 3.37 -8.60 6.66
C HIS A 323 3.70 -7.61 5.54
N GLU A 324 2.81 -7.55 4.57
CA GLU A 324 2.90 -6.71 3.40
C GLU A 324 2.05 -5.43 3.57
N TRP A 325 1.20 -5.12 2.60
CA TRP A 325 0.44 -3.87 2.58
C TRP A 325 -0.78 -3.88 3.50
N PHE A 326 -1.20 -2.66 3.82
CA PHE A 326 -2.37 -2.36 4.64
C PHE A 326 -3.49 -1.73 3.82
N ALA A 327 -4.73 -1.98 4.23
CA ALA A 327 -5.90 -1.28 3.74
C ALA A 327 -6.87 -1.04 4.89
N ARG A 328 -7.45 0.16 5.00
CA ARG A 328 -8.29 0.51 6.15
C ARG A 328 -9.73 0.86 5.75
N VAL A 329 -10.69 0.34 6.52
CA VAL A 329 -12.09 0.79 6.50
C VAL A 329 -12.54 1.03 7.95
N GLY A 330 -12.75 2.27 8.31
CA GLY A 330 -13.13 2.68 9.66
C GLY A 330 -12.06 2.30 10.70
N ASN A 331 -12.45 1.47 11.67
CA ASN A 331 -11.57 0.96 12.74
C ASN A 331 -10.89 -0.38 12.39
N LYS A 332 -11.08 -0.90 11.19
CA LYS A 332 -10.46 -2.16 10.73
C LYS A 332 -9.31 -1.89 9.78
N ILE A 333 -8.15 -2.47 10.07
CA ILE A 333 -7.01 -2.51 9.18
C ILE A 333 -6.91 -3.93 8.66
N TYR A 334 -7.03 -4.10 7.35
CA TYR A 334 -6.75 -5.33 6.63
C TYR A 334 -5.26 -5.38 6.36
N ILE A 335 -4.66 -6.58 6.45
CA ILE A 335 -3.21 -6.77 6.37
C ILE A 335 -2.98 -7.98 5.47
N ALA A 336 -2.22 -7.80 4.39
CA ALA A 336 -1.74 -8.94 3.62
C ALA A 336 -0.65 -9.68 4.41
N GLU A 337 -0.78 -10.99 4.52
CA GLU A 337 0.24 -11.89 5.05
C GLU A 337 0.57 -12.90 3.95
N THR A 338 1.67 -12.67 3.23
CA THR A 338 2.02 -13.40 2.00
C THR A 338 2.26 -14.88 2.25
N GLY A 339 2.70 -15.25 3.45
CA GLY A 339 3.03 -16.64 3.75
C GLY A 339 4.45 -17.01 3.37
N HIS A 340 4.79 -18.29 3.54
CA HIS A 340 6.10 -18.87 3.21
C HIS A 340 6.02 -20.38 3.09
N ASP A 341 6.83 -20.98 2.20
CA ASP A 341 6.83 -22.42 1.96
C ASP A 341 7.32 -23.24 3.17
N SER A 342 8.29 -22.74 3.90
CA SER A 342 8.75 -23.35 5.16
C SER A 342 9.68 -22.43 5.94
N THR A 343 9.34 -22.13 7.17
CA THR A 343 10.20 -21.37 8.08
C THR A 343 10.38 -22.06 9.43
N ASP A 344 11.59 -22.03 9.99
CA ASP A 344 11.92 -22.62 11.29
C ASP A 344 12.14 -21.50 12.32
N TRP A 345 11.20 -21.38 13.24
CA TRP A 345 11.24 -20.39 14.32
C TRP A 345 11.67 -20.94 15.67
N THR A 346 12.28 -22.15 15.72
CA THR A 346 12.70 -22.78 16.98
C THR A 346 13.54 -21.84 17.83
N GLU A 347 14.52 -21.16 17.23
CA GLU A 347 15.39 -20.21 17.95
C GLU A 347 14.61 -18.97 18.41
N ARG A 348 13.68 -18.45 17.60
CA ARG A 348 12.87 -17.27 17.91
C ARG A 348 11.87 -17.54 19.03
N VAL A 349 11.27 -18.73 19.06
CA VAL A 349 10.42 -19.18 20.18
C VAL A 349 11.25 -19.35 21.46
N ALA A 350 12.45 -19.91 21.36
CA ALA A 350 13.36 -20.04 22.50
C ALA A 350 13.82 -18.68 23.06
N GLN A 351 13.95 -17.68 22.20
CA GLN A 351 14.24 -16.28 22.53
C GLN A 351 13.07 -15.60 23.26
N GLY A 352 11.85 -16.02 23.05
CA GLY A 352 10.66 -15.50 23.73
C GLY A 352 9.48 -15.15 22.84
N GLY A 353 9.67 -15.17 21.52
CA GLY A 353 8.64 -14.86 20.55
C GLY A 353 7.47 -15.84 20.58
N VAL A 354 6.29 -15.35 20.30
CA VAL A 354 5.06 -16.15 20.32
C VAL A 354 4.42 -16.13 18.93
N PRO A 355 4.42 -17.25 18.18
CA PRO A 355 3.76 -17.31 16.89
C PRO A 355 2.28 -16.93 17.00
N ALA A 356 1.75 -16.22 16.02
CA ALA A 356 0.35 -15.82 15.97
C ALA A 356 -0.58 -17.04 16.11
N LYS A 357 -1.78 -16.84 16.64
CA LYS A 357 -2.71 -17.94 16.93
C LYS A 357 -3.01 -18.79 15.69
N HIS A 358 -3.34 -18.16 14.55
CA HIS A 358 -3.64 -18.86 13.31
C HIS A 358 -2.45 -19.70 12.81
N LEU A 359 -1.21 -19.20 12.95
CA LEU A 359 -0.02 -19.97 12.57
C LEU A 359 0.17 -21.19 13.47
N ARG A 360 -0.06 -21.05 14.79
CA ARG A 360 0.05 -22.17 15.73
C ARG A 360 -1.00 -23.26 15.49
N ASP A 361 -2.21 -22.86 15.13
CA ASP A 361 -3.35 -23.77 15.00
C ASP A 361 -3.35 -24.49 13.64
N ASP A 362 -3.06 -23.78 12.56
CA ASP A 362 -3.31 -24.25 11.20
C ASP A 362 -2.03 -24.60 10.42
N HIS A 363 -0.92 -23.90 10.69
CA HIS A 363 0.32 -23.95 9.87
C HIS A 363 1.51 -24.62 10.55
N TYR A 364 1.40 -24.99 11.82
CA TYR A 364 2.49 -25.64 12.56
C TYR A 364 2.70 -27.09 12.10
N LYS A 365 3.91 -27.39 11.65
CA LYS A 365 4.32 -28.74 11.17
C LYS A 365 5.14 -29.53 12.20
N GLY A 366 5.35 -29.01 13.40
CA GLY A 366 6.17 -29.60 14.44
C GLY A 366 7.58 -29.04 14.49
N ALA A 367 8.28 -29.26 15.62
CA ALA A 367 9.68 -28.84 15.84
C ALA A 367 9.98 -27.35 15.54
N GLY A 368 8.99 -26.45 15.69
CA GLY A 368 9.17 -25.02 15.40
C GLY A 368 9.02 -24.64 13.92
N VAL A 369 8.66 -25.57 13.04
CA VAL A 369 8.48 -25.32 11.61
C VAL A 369 7.03 -24.94 11.31
N TYR A 370 6.88 -23.91 10.49
CA TYR A 370 5.59 -23.41 10.00
C TYR A 370 5.62 -23.38 8.46
N THR A 371 4.50 -23.69 7.83
CA THR A 371 4.37 -23.73 6.37
C THR A 371 3.04 -23.14 5.97
N ASP A 372 3.09 -22.12 5.13
CA ASP A 372 1.94 -21.43 4.57
C ASP A 372 2.19 -21.11 3.10
N TYR A 373 1.61 -21.90 2.21
CA TYR A 373 1.86 -21.79 0.78
C TYR A 373 1.02 -20.72 0.08
N TYR A 374 -0.08 -20.30 0.70
CA TYR A 374 -1.05 -19.42 0.04
C TYR A 374 -1.15 -18.05 0.67
N GLY A 375 -0.72 -17.91 1.92
CA GLY A 375 -0.92 -16.66 2.66
C GLY A 375 -2.39 -16.39 2.95
N ARG A 376 -2.68 -15.19 3.40
CA ARG A 376 -4.03 -14.75 3.80
C ARG A 376 -4.14 -13.24 3.89
N VAL A 377 -5.35 -12.77 4.11
CA VAL A 377 -5.62 -11.43 4.59
C VAL A 377 -6.03 -11.50 6.06
N LEU A 378 -5.31 -10.80 6.93
CA LEU A 378 -5.70 -10.61 8.33
C LEU A 378 -6.58 -9.37 8.45
N VAL A 379 -7.32 -9.27 9.55
CA VAL A 379 -8.00 -8.05 9.97
C VAL A 379 -7.63 -7.71 11.42
N PHE A 380 -7.18 -6.48 11.64
CA PHE A 380 -6.91 -5.92 12.95
C PHE A 380 -7.96 -4.86 13.29
N ASP A 381 -8.63 -5.05 14.41
CA ASP A 381 -9.59 -4.09 14.94
C ASP A 381 -8.90 -3.16 15.94
N THR A 382 -8.80 -1.87 15.60
CA THR A 382 -8.05 -0.87 16.37
C THR A 382 -8.70 -0.48 17.70
N GLU A 383 -10.02 -0.73 17.87
CA GLU A 383 -10.73 -0.46 19.12
C GLU A 383 -10.52 -1.58 20.15
N THR A 384 -10.50 -2.82 19.68
CA THR A 384 -10.40 -3.99 20.55
C THR A 384 -8.98 -4.57 20.62
N ASN A 385 -8.06 -4.10 19.78
CA ASN A 385 -6.72 -4.67 19.58
C ASN A 385 -6.76 -6.17 19.22
N LYS A 386 -7.79 -6.60 18.54
CA LYS A 386 -7.95 -7.99 18.10
C LYS A 386 -7.48 -8.15 16.66
N MET A 387 -6.60 -9.12 16.44
CA MET A 387 -6.19 -9.58 15.12
C MET A 387 -6.82 -10.96 14.86
N SER A 388 -7.37 -11.14 13.66
CA SER A 388 -7.95 -12.42 13.22
C SER A 388 -7.77 -12.60 11.72
N VAL A 389 -7.88 -13.82 11.23
CA VAL A 389 -7.94 -14.10 9.80
C VAL A 389 -9.27 -13.56 9.25
N HIS A 390 -9.20 -12.78 8.18
CA HIS A 390 -10.36 -12.33 7.42
C HIS A 390 -10.63 -13.24 6.23
N LEU A 391 -9.60 -13.53 5.44
CA LEU A 391 -9.67 -14.43 4.28
C LEU A 391 -8.43 -15.32 4.27
N GLU A 392 -8.61 -16.62 4.28
CA GLU A 392 -7.52 -17.60 4.08
C GLU A 392 -7.29 -17.80 2.59
N GLY A 393 -6.03 -17.74 2.14
CA GLY A 393 -5.67 -18.08 0.78
C GLY A 393 -5.86 -19.57 0.48
N GLY A 394 -5.91 -19.94 -0.78
CA GLY A 394 -6.11 -21.30 -1.21
C GLY A 394 -6.92 -21.45 -2.48
N VAL A 395 -7.43 -22.66 -2.71
CA VAL A 395 -8.18 -23.03 -3.91
C VAL A 395 -9.68 -22.88 -3.67
N ALA A 396 -10.36 -22.17 -4.56
CA ALA A 396 -11.82 -22.07 -4.55
C ALA A 396 -12.50 -23.45 -4.66
N SER A 397 -13.73 -23.57 -4.18
CA SER A 397 -14.45 -24.86 -4.15
C SER A 397 -14.68 -25.47 -5.53
N ASP A 398 -14.78 -24.66 -6.56
CA ASP A 398 -14.90 -25.10 -7.96
C ASP A 398 -13.55 -25.46 -8.63
N GLY A 399 -12.44 -25.19 -7.94
CA GLY A 399 -11.08 -25.46 -8.39
C GLY A 399 -10.55 -24.53 -9.48
N LYS A 400 -11.22 -23.41 -9.76
CA LYS A 400 -10.81 -22.48 -10.80
C LYS A 400 -9.95 -21.34 -10.27
N ASN A 401 -10.43 -20.62 -9.26
CA ASN A 401 -9.72 -19.52 -8.65
C ASN A 401 -8.75 -20.04 -7.58
N VAL A 402 -7.60 -19.43 -7.49
CA VAL A 402 -6.61 -19.75 -6.46
C VAL A 402 -6.02 -18.45 -5.95
N LEU A 403 -6.45 -18.00 -4.79
CA LEU A 403 -5.85 -16.84 -4.14
C LEU A 403 -4.55 -17.28 -3.47
N SER A 404 -3.45 -16.67 -3.87
CA SER A 404 -2.11 -17.08 -3.46
C SER A 404 -1.19 -15.87 -3.27
N ASN A 405 -0.55 -15.82 -2.11
CA ASN A 405 0.48 -14.82 -1.79
C ASN A 405 -0.05 -13.38 -1.96
N PRO A 406 -1.09 -12.99 -1.21
CA PRO A 406 -1.54 -11.60 -1.19
C PRO A 406 -0.40 -10.70 -0.70
N ASP A 407 -0.18 -9.60 -1.40
CA ASP A 407 0.88 -8.65 -1.14
C ASP A 407 0.30 -7.24 -1.02
N CYS A 408 0.14 -6.54 -2.14
CA CYS A 408 -0.47 -5.23 -2.14
C CYS A 408 -1.99 -5.33 -1.98
N ILE A 409 -2.53 -4.59 -1.02
CA ILE A 409 -3.98 -4.47 -0.85
C ILE A 409 -4.40 -3.01 -0.76
N SER A 410 -5.59 -2.73 -1.23
CA SER A 410 -6.21 -1.41 -1.11
C SER A 410 -7.73 -1.52 -1.00
N THR A 411 -8.42 -0.41 -0.77
CA THR A 411 -9.89 -0.41 -0.70
C THR A 411 -10.49 0.55 -1.71
N VAL A 412 -11.71 0.23 -2.16
CA VAL A 412 -12.55 1.13 -2.95
C VAL A 412 -14.00 1.02 -2.49
N ASN A 413 -14.69 2.16 -2.45
CA ASN A 413 -16.14 2.18 -2.28
C ASN A 413 -16.80 2.29 -3.65
N LEU A 414 -17.50 1.25 -4.07
CA LEU A 414 -18.29 1.24 -5.31
C LEU A 414 -19.77 1.22 -4.95
N ALA A 415 -20.46 2.31 -5.26
CA ALA A 415 -21.90 2.48 -5.02
C ALA A 415 -22.36 2.13 -3.59
N GLY A 416 -21.56 2.48 -2.60
CA GLY A 416 -21.87 2.29 -1.17
C GLY A 416 -21.46 0.93 -0.58
N THR A 417 -20.77 0.09 -1.34
CA THR A 417 -20.14 -1.14 -0.85
C THR A 417 -18.63 -0.97 -0.86
N ASP A 418 -17.98 -1.27 0.27
CA ASP A 418 -16.53 -1.29 0.38
C ASP A 418 -16.00 -2.62 -0.13
N TYR A 419 -15.07 -2.57 -1.07
CA TYR A 419 -14.35 -3.73 -1.59
C TYR A 419 -12.88 -3.66 -1.20
N LEU A 420 -12.32 -4.81 -0.84
CA LEU A 420 -10.88 -5.01 -0.76
C LEU A 420 -10.38 -5.43 -2.14
N ILE A 421 -9.33 -4.78 -2.60
CA ILE A 421 -8.58 -5.15 -3.80
C ILE A 421 -7.36 -5.92 -3.30
N ILE A 422 -7.17 -7.14 -3.79
CA ILE A 422 -6.07 -8.02 -3.38
C ILE A 422 -5.21 -8.27 -4.60
N GLN A 423 -3.95 -7.90 -4.52
CA GLN A 423 -2.93 -8.07 -5.54
C GLN A 423 -1.93 -9.10 -5.04
N GLU A 424 -1.55 -10.03 -5.89
CA GLU A 424 -0.68 -11.14 -5.52
C GLU A 424 0.76 -10.87 -5.95
N ASP A 425 1.73 -11.32 -5.12
CA ASP A 425 3.12 -11.57 -5.49
C ASP A 425 3.52 -13.00 -5.16
N ILE A 426 3.47 -13.87 -6.16
CA ILE A 426 4.02 -15.21 -6.05
C ILE A 426 5.53 -15.11 -6.09
N ASN A 427 6.12 -15.18 -4.94
CA ASN A 427 7.53 -14.94 -4.70
C ASN A 427 8.29 -16.29 -4.63
N GLY A 428 9.34 -16.41 -5.40
CA GLY A 428 10.43 -17.35 -5.40
C GLY A 428 10.25 -18.78 -4.91
N ASN A 429 9.86 -18.97 -3.70
CA ASN A 429 9.81 -20.29 -3.08
C ASN A 429 8.40 -20.69 -2.66
N ASP A 430 7.47 -19.78 -2.66
CA ASP A 430 6.12 -19.97 -2.16
C ASP A 430 5.24 -20.44 -3.32
N TYR A 431 4.91 -21.70 -3.31
CA TYR A 431 4.39 -22.42 -4.47
C TYR A 431 2.87 -22.56 -4.48
N GLY A 432 2.15 -21.67 -3.80
CA GLY A 432 0.70 -21.75 -3.71
C GLY A 432 0.03 -22.21 -5.00
N ARG A 433 -0.15 -21.30 -5.95
CA ARG A 433 -0.71 -21.60 -7.27
C ARG A 433 0.31 -22.22 -8.23
N VAL A 434 1.59 -21.92 -8.11
CA VAL A 434 2.63 -22.24 -9.10
C VAL A 434 3.63 -23.25 -8.56
N SER A 435 3.93 -24.29 -9.32
CA SER A 435 4.98 -25.24 -8.95
C SER A 435 6.38 -24.63 -9.09
N ALA A 436 7.32 -25.07 -8.24
CA ALA A 436 8.73 -24.70 -8.32
C ALA A 436 9.33 -24.86 -9.74
N THR A 437 8.89 -25.84 -10.50
CA THR A 437 9.34 -26.06 -11.87
C THR A 437 8.82 -24.99 -12.84
N ALA A 438 7.59 -24.58 -12.70
CA ALA A 438 6.99 -23.51 -13.51
C ALA A 438 7.61 -22.17 -13.14
N TYR A 439 7.78 -21.87 -11.86
CA TYR A 439 8.44 -20.66 -11.38
C TYR A 439 9.85 -20.49 -11.97
N LYS A 440 10.70 -21.53 -11.88
CA LYS A 440 12.07 -21.51 -12.44
C LYS A 440 12.13 -21.30 -13.96
N LYS A 441 11.02 -21.48 -14.66
CA LYS A 441 10.90 -21.24 -16.11
C LYS A 441 10.24 -19.91 -16.44
N ASN A 442 9.98 -19.07 -15.47
CA ASN A 442 9.14 -17.87 -15.58
C ASN A 442 7.72 -18.16 -16.13
N HIS A 443 7.19 -19.35 -15.88
CA HIS A 443 5.83 -19.73 -16.26
C HIS A 443 4.88 -19.54 -15.08
N TRP A 444 4.82 -18.33 -14.56
CA TRP A 444 3.96 -17.92 -13.47
C TRP A 444 3.35 -16.56 -13.76
N TYR A 445 2.30 -16.24 -13.09
CA TYR A 445 1.55 -14.99 -13.21
C TYR A 445 0.86 -14.71 -11.87
N ASN A 446 0.52 -13.47 -11.65
CA ASN A 446 -0.22 -13.01 -10.49
C ASN A 446 -1.60 -12.50 -10.90
N GLU A 447 -2.51 -12.51 -9.96
CA GLU A 447 -3.90 -12.16 -10.16
C GLU A 447 -4.29 -11.00 -9.23
N LEU A 448 -5.34 -10.29 -9.61
CA LEU A 448 -5.97 -9.24 -8.80
C LEU A 448 -7.42 -9.60 -8.59
N TYR A 449 -7.85 -9.56 -7.33
CA TYR A 449 -9.20 -9.90 -6.91
C TYR A 449 -9.91 -8.74 -6.23
N PHE A 450 -11.24 -8.73 -6.31
CA PHE A 450 -12.12 -7.90 -5.51
C PHE A 450 -12.86 -8.77 -4.50
N LEU A 451 -12.91 -8.33 -3.23
CA LEU A 451 -13.65 -8.98 -2.16
C LEU A 451 -14.61 -7.99 -1.51
N ASP A 452 -15.91 -8.31 -1.45
CA ASP A 452 -16.92 -7.51 -0.74
C ASP A 452 -16.68 -7.60 0.78
N LEU A 453 -16.29 -6.51 1.42
CA LEU A 453 -15.98 -6.43 2.85
C LEU A 453 -17.22 -6.54 3.76
N SER A 454 -18.42 -6.59 3.22
CA SER A 454 -19.64 -6.84 3.98
C SER A 454 -19.92 -8.33 4.18
N ILE A 455 -19.17 -9.23 3.53
CA ILE A 455 -19.29 -10.68 3.70
C ILE A 455 -18.65 -11.06 5.03
N GLU A 456 -19.42 -11.72 5.90
CA GLU A 456 -18.90 -12.28 7.15
C GLU A 456 -18.21 -13.62 6.85
N ASN A 457 -16.95 -13.78 7.31
CA ASN A 457 -16.13 -14.98 7.10
C ASN A 457 -16.01 -15.38 5.61
N PRO A 458 -15.49 -14.51 4.76
CA PRO A 458 -15.34 -14.80 3.34
C PRO A 458 -14.37 -15.96 3.09
N THR A 459 -14.55 -16.60 1.95
CA THR A 459 -13.68 -17.65 1.41
C THR A 459 -13.17 -17.24 0.04
N VAL A 460 -12.28 -18.01 -0.54
CA VAL A 460 -11.78 -17.75 -1.91
C VAL A 460 -12.92 -17.75 -2.94
N ASP A 461 -14.03 -18.46 -2.66
CA ASP A 461 -15.24 -18.45 -3.53
C ASP A 461 -15.93 -17.08 -3.60
N ASP A 462 -15.67 -16.20 -2.63
CA ASP A 462 -16.24 -14.86 -2.55
C ASP A 462 -15.33 -13.81 -3.22
N ALA A 463 -14.09 -14.18 -3.57
CA ALA A 463 -13.13 -13.31 -4.25
C ALA A 463 -13.35 -13.35 -5.77
N VAL A 464 -13.63 -12.19 -6.36
CA VAL A 464 -13.94 -12.06 -7.79
C VAL A 464 -12.68 -11.68 -8.56
N LEU A 465 -12.26 -12.52 -9.51
CA LEU A 465 -11.08 -12.29 -10.34
C LEU A 465 -11.29 -11.10 -11.28
N PHE A 466 -10.40 -10.12 -11.19
CA PHE A 466 -10.46 -8.90 -11.97
C PHE A 466 -9.37 -8.81 -13.05
N ALA A 467 -8.12 -9.14 -12.72
CA ALA A 467 -7.03 -9.00 -13.68
C ALA A 467 -5.98 -10.10 -13.52
N ILE A 468 -5.26 -10.37 -14.60
CA ILE A 468 -4.14 -11.33 -14.64
C ILE A 468 -2.93 -10.61 -15.24
N THR A 469 -1.77 -10.73 -14.59
CA THR A 469 -0.53 -10.11 -15.07
C THR A 469 -0.01 -10.74 -16.36
N PRO A 470 0.83 -10.02 -17.10
CA PRO A 470 1.74 -10.66 -18.05
C PRO A 470 2.65 -11.67 -17.31
N MET A 471 3.10 -12.70 -18.00
CA MET A 471 3.97 -13.73 -17.45
C MET A 471 5.16 -13.12 -16.67
N GLY A 472 5.42 -13.66 -15.49
CA GLY A 472 6.54 -13.28 -14.62
C GLY A 472 6.40 -11.90 -13.94
N ALA A 473 5.22 -11.29 -13.95
CA ALA A 473 4.93 -10.01 -13.30
C ALA A 473 4.08 -10.20 -12.05
N GLU A 474 4.11 -9.18 -11.21
CA GLU A 474 3.16 -8.96 -10.13
C GLU A 474 2.36 -7.67 -10.36
N PHE A 475 1.24 -7.53 -9.66
CA PHE A 475 0.51 -6.28 -9.53
C PHE A 475 0.89 -5.57 -8.25
N THR A 476 1.16 -4.26 -8.34
CA THR A 476 1.47 -3.43 -7.18
C THR A 476 0.75 -2.08 -7.27
N GLY A 477 0.65 -1.39 -6.16
CA GLY A 477 0.21 0.00 -6.10
C GLY A 477 -1.20 0.26 -6.64
N GLY A 478 -2.11 -0.72 -6.61
CA GLY A 478 -3.47 -0.57 -7.09
C GLY A 478 -4.25 0.47 -6.28
N LEU A 479 -4.59 1.61 -6.90
CA LEU A 479 -5.24 2.73 -6.26
C LEU A 479 -6.32 3.35 -7.15
N PHE A 480 -7.54 3.46 -6.62
CA PHE A 480 -8.62 4.18 -7.31
C PHE A 480 -8.53 5.70 -7.13
N THR A 481 -9.00 6.42 -8.15
CA THR A 481 -9.35 7.84 -7.99
C THR A 481 -10.44 8.02 -6.94
N PRO A 482 -10.54 9.19 -6.28
CA PRO A 482 -11.52 9.41 -5.20
C PRO A 482 -12.99 9.16 -5.59
N ASP A 483 -13.32 9.23 -6.88
CA ASP A 483 -14.67 8.95 -7.39
C ASP A 483 -14.89 7.47 -7.81
N GLY A 484 -13.87 6.61 -7.64
CA GLY A 484 -13.94 5.18 -7.95
C GLY A 484 -14.01 4.84 -9.46
N LYS A 485 -13.68 5.78 -10.37
CA LYS A 485 -13.86 5.58 -11.81
C LYS A 485 -12.59 5.28 -12.60
N SER A 486 -11.44 5.34 -11.94
CA SER A 486 -10.17 5.01 -12.58
C SER A 486 -9.27 4.30 -11.58
N LEU A 487 -8.71 3.16 -11.97
CA LEU A 487 -7.77 2.39 -11.19
C LEU A 487 -6.37 2.58 -11.77
N PHE A 488 -5.47 3.24 -11.03
CA PHE A 488 -4.03 3.19 -11.30
C PHE A 488 -3.46 1.89 -10.76
N LEU A 489 -2.56 1.27 -11.52
CA LEU A 489 -2.03 -0.06 -11.21
C LEU A 489 -0.63 -0.18 -11.81
N ASN A 490 0.29 -0.81 -11.10
CA ASN A 490 1.59 -1.15 -11.65
C ASN A 490 1.68 -2.62 -12.05
N ILE A 491 2.49 -2.89 -13.05
CA ILE A 491 2.92 -4.21 -13.47
C ILE A 491 4.42 -4.24 -13.21
N GLN A 492 4.82 -4.85 -12.10
CA GLN A 492 6.19 -4.90 -11.66
C GLN A 492 6.92 -6.10 -12.29
N HIS A 493 8.21 -5.96 -12.57
CA HIS A 493 9.20 -6.95 -13.05
C HIS A 493 8.74 -8.02 -14.06
N PRO A 494 7.94 -7.71 -15.09
CA PRO A 494 7.49 -8.71 -16.04
C PRO A 494 8.67 -9.42 -16.73
N PHE A 495 8.47 -10.67 -17.12
CA PHE A 495 9.50 -11.43 -17.82
C PHE A 495 9.94 -10.74 -19.11
N TYR A 496 11.24 -10.49 -19.27
CA TYR A 496 11.78 -9.79 -20.44
C TYR A 496 11.50 -10.50 -21.79
N GLY A 497 11.16 -11.78 -21.76
CA GLY A 497 10.73 -12.55 -22.93
C GLY A 497 9.31 -12.28 -23.41
N ASN A 498 8.51 -11.56 -22.65
CA ASN A 498 7.20 -11.09 -23.11
C ASN A 498 7.37 -10.13 -24.30
N GLY A 499 6.41 -10.07 -25.18
CA GLY A 499 6.40 -9.08 -26.26
C GLY A 499 6.14 -7.67 -25.72
N LYS A 500 6.67 -6.65 -26.42
CA LYS A 500 6.33 -5.26 -26.11
C LYS A 500 4.81 -5.03 -26.14
N PRO A 501 4.27 -4.18 -25.25
CA PRO A 501 4.94 -3.41 -24.20
C PRO A 501 5.24 -4.21 -22.91
N TYR A 502 4.68 -5.39 -22.75
CA TYR A 502 4.62 -6.18 -21.51
C TYR A 502 5.94 -6.87 -21.10
N ASN A 503 7.07 -6.42 -21.59
CA ASN A 503 8.40 -6.87 -21.21
C ASN A 503 9.17 -5.86 -20.35
N ARG A 504 8.47 -4.89 -19.78
CA ARG A 504 9.01 -3.84 -18.91
C ARG A 504 8.03 -3.53 -17.79
N ALA A 505 8.54 -3.09 -16.65
CA ALA A 505 7.69 -2.52 -15.60
C ALA A 505 6.94 -1.32 -16.14
N MET A 506 5.67 -1.18 -15.78
CA MET A 506 4.84 -0.09 -16.25
C MET A 506 3.76 0.29 -15.24
N THR A 507 3.33 1.54 -15.31
CA THR A 507 2.13 2.04 -14.62
C THR A 507 1.03 2.20 -15.66
N VAL A 508 -0.12 1.62 -15.39
CA VAL A 508 -1.31 1.71 -16.24
C VAL A 508 -2.46 2.38 -15.48
N VAL A 509 -3.44 2.88 -16.22
CA VAL A 509 -4.73 3.27 -15.66
C VAL A 509 -5.83 2.47 -16.35
N ILE A 510 -6.75 1.91 -15.56
CA ILE A 510 -7.91 1.16 -16.03
C ILE A 510 -9.16 2.01 -15.85
N THR A 511 -9.96 2.14 -16.91
CA THR A 511 -11.17 2.98 -16.96
C THR A 511 -12.32 2.23 -17.64
N GLY A 512 -13.56 2.80 -17.54
CA GLY A 512 -14.75 2.23 -18.20
C GLY A 512 -15.73 1.57 -17.24
N TRP A 513 -15.60 1.85 -15.97
CA TRP A 513 -16.45 1.34 -14.85
C TRP A 513 -17.91 1.77 -14.99
#